data_7fc522affd4942c03ca8ed1ae9f1e807
#
_entry.id   7fc522affd4942c03ca8ed1ae9f1e807
#
_cell.length_a   1.000
_cell.length_b   1.000
_cell.length_c   1.000
_cell.angle_alpha   90.00
_cell.angle_beta   90.00
_cell.angle_gamma   90.00
#
_symmetry.space_group_name_H-M   'P 1'
#
loop_
_entity.id
_entity.type
_entity.pdbx_description
1 polymer ?
#
loop_
_entity_poly.entity_id
_entity_poly.type
_entity_poly.pdbx_seq_one_letter_code
_entity_poly.pdbx_strand_id
1 'polypeptide(L)'
;AGDAVPLRELASALSIGEDEVILLTEQLQRRYQRDPLSGLMVLNVEGAAAIATAPGCQSAVESYYGRVRDQKLSDAAYETLAVIAYNAPATRAEIEQVRGVNSDSVVQRLIERGLVREVGALDLPGRPALLDVTEQFLMDFGLRSTRDLPAVDLMMYDTVTEFAGKNPKEPERKAPPKPLVIAIDGPSGAGKSTVARLLSEHLGILCLDTGAMYRALGYKALRTGLEPSDAEAIRTMLAETDMTIDLSDRVQKTLVDGEDMTPYIRTPEASRAASDISTLPVCRDYCVRIQRELATRQPLILEGRDIGTYVFPDAPVKFFVTASPEVRAARRMKDLEKAGVTTTLEEVLREMEERDRQDAGRKLAPTKRADDAIQIDSGEMSAFEVVDIMIDVIRQKEKEQQTYRIPQENAGPHE
;
A
#
# COMPACT_ATOMS: atom_id res chain seq x y z
N ALA A 1 -17.13 -8.95 25.43
CA ALA A 1 -15.80 -8.44 25.12
C ALA A 1 -15.18 -7.92 26.41
N GLY A 2 -13.92 -8.23 26.65
CA GLY A 2 -13.16 -7.70 27.80
C GLY A 2 -12.42 -6.44 27.40
N ASP A 3 -11.87 -5.74 28.39
CA ASP A 3 -11.01 -4.59 28.16
C ASP A 3 -9.76 -4.99 27.39
N ALA A 4 -9.19 -4.05 26.62
CA ALA A 4 -7.95 -4.28 25.90
C ALA A 4 -6.79 -4.40 26.91
N VAL A 5 -5.95 -5.42 26.73
CA VAL A 5 -4.80 -5.69 27.59
C VAL A 5 -3.54 -5.22 26.86
N PRO A 6 -2.72 -4.35 27.44
CA PRO A 6 -1.45 -3.93 26.87
C PRO A 6 -0.55 -5.13 26.54
N LEU A 7 0.08 -5.14 25.36
CA LEU A 7 0.94 -6.26 24.93
C LEU A 7 2.11 -6.50 25.90
N ARG A 8 2.65 -5.43 26.50
CA ARG A 8 3.69 -5.51 27.55
C ARG A 8 3.24 -6.28 28.80
N GLU A 9 1.96 -6.19 29.17
CA GLU A 9 1.41 -6.92 30.30
C GLU A 9 1.25 -8.41 29.96
N LEU A 10 0.78 -8.70 28.74
CA LEU A 10 0.74 -10.07 28.22
C LEU A 10 2.15 -10.68 28.11
N ALA A 11 3.14 -9.91 27.63
CA ALA A 11 4.52 -10.33 27.54
C ALA A 11 5.11 -10.68 28.93
N SER A 12 4.85 -9.81 29.91
CA SER A 12 5.25 -10.05 31.29
C SER A 12 4.58 -11.27 31.90
N ALA A 13 3.28 -11.44 31.70
CA ALA A 13 2.51 -12.56 32.23
C ALA A 13 2.93 -13.91 31.61
N LEU A 14 3.30 -13.90 30.34
CA LEU A 14 3.76 -15.10 29.61
C LEU A 14 5.26 -15.34 29.69
N SER A 15 6.02 -14.38 30.23
CA SER A 15 7.50 -14.42 30.29
C SER A 15 8.16 -14.55 28.89
N ILE A 16 7.62 -13.84 27.90
CA ILE A 16 8.12 -13.79 26.51
C ILE A 16 8.29 -12.33 26.06
N GLY A 17 8.89 -12.11 24.86
CA GLY A 17 9.04 -10.78 24.28
C GLY A 17 7.71 -10.20 23.74
N GLU A 18 7.58 -8.87 23.68
CA GLU A 18 6.39 -8.22 23.10
C GLU A 18 6.18 -8.62 21.64
N ASP A 19 7.25 -8.76 20.85
CA ASP A 19 7.18 -9.20 19.45
C ASP A 19 6.60 -10.63 19.32
N GLU A 20 6.91 -11.49 20.28
CA GLU A 20 6.36 -12.85 20.33
C GLU A 20 4.87 -12.84 20.70
N VAL A 21 4.45 -11.92 21.57
CA VAL A 21 3.03 -11.70 21.88
C VAL A 21 2.26 -11.21 20.66
N ILE A 22 2.82 -10.28 19.89
CA ILE A 22 2.23 -9.80 18.63
C ILE A 22 2.01 -10.97 17.68
N LEU A 23 3.03 -11.80 17.48
CA LEU A 23 2.93 -12.97 16.61
C LEU A 23 1.85 -13.95 17.08
N LEU A 24 1.78 -14.22 18.39
CA LEU A 24 0.79 -15.11 18.99
C LEU A 24 -0.64 -14.57 18.86
N THR A 25 -0.84 -13.26 19.06
CA THR A 25 -2.16 -12.63 18.91
C THR A 25 -2.62 -12.63 17.45
N GLU A 26 -1.72 -12.42 16.49
CA GLU A 26 -2.02 -12.55 15.06
C GLU A 26 -2.37 -14.00 14.67
N GLN A 27 -1.63 -14.99 15.19
CA GLN A 27 -1.95 -16.41 14.96
C GLN A 27 -3.31 -16.76 15.53
N LEU A 28 -3.63 -16.25 16.70
CA LEU A 28 -4.95 -16.47 17.34
C LEU A 28 -6.06 -15.80 16.52
N GLN A 29 -5.84 -14.60 16.02
CA GLN A 29 -6.77 -13.90 15.12
C GLN A 29 -7.04 -14.72 13.85
N ARG A 30 -5.97 -15.20 13.19
CA ARG A 30 -6.09 -16.06 11.98
C ARG A 30 -6.84 -17.36 12.29
N ARG A 31 -6.63 -17.94 13.48
CA ARG A 31 -7.34 -19.16 13.91
C ARG A 31 -8.82 -18.92 14.05
N TYR A 32 -9.23 -17.84 14.72
CA TYR A 32 -10.65 -17.49 14.86
C TYR A 32 -11.30 -17.13 13.52
N GLN A 33 -10.60 -16.46 12.62
CA GLN A 33 -11.11 -16.13 11.27
C GLN A 33 -11.33 -17.37 10.40
N ARG A 34 -10.53 -18.44 10.59
CA ARG A 34 -10.63 -19.69 9.81
C ARG A 34 -11.67 -20.65 10.36
N ASP A 35 -12.10 -20.47 11.60
CA ASP A 35 -13.11 -21.32 12.22
C ASP A 35 -14.51 -20.74 11.97
N PRO A 36 -15.31 -21.33 11.05
CA PRO A 36 -16.64 -20.82 10.72
C PRO A 36 -17.62 -20.93 11.89
N LEU A 37 -17.28 -21.66 12.95
CA LEU A 37 -18.07 -21.79 14.17
C LEU A 37 -17.61 -20.81 15.26
N SER A 38 -16.53 -20.08 15.05
CA SER A 38 -16.06 -19.08 16.00
C SER A 38 -16.87 -17.79 15.89
N GLY A 39 -17.51 -17.40 16.98
CA GLY A 39 -18.14 -16.10 17.14
C GLY A 39 -17.20 -15.04 17.73
N LEU A 40 -15.90 -15.31 17.86
CA LEU A 40 -14.90 -14.45 18.46
C LEU A 40 -13.87 -13.96 17.44
N MET A 41 -13.30 -12.79 17.71
CA MET A 41 -12.14 -12.25 16.99
C MET A 41 -11.17 -11.61 17.97
N VAL A 42 -9.89 -11.52 17.57
CA VAL A 42 -8.89 -10.74 18.30
C VAL A 42 -8.77 -9.39 17.62
N LEU A 43 -8.83 -8.32 18.39
CA LEU A 43 -8.53 -6.96 17.96
C LEU A 43 -7.16 -6.59 18.53
N ASN A 44 -6.22 -6.24 17.65
CA ASN A 44 -4.94 -5.66 18.03
C ASN A 44 -5.03 -4.15 17.78
N VAL A 45 -5.00 -3.36 18.84
CA VAL A 45 -5.16 -1.90 18.82
C VAL A 45 -3.95 -1.27 19.49
N GLU A 46 -3.17 -0.50 18.76
CA GLU A 46 -2.06 0.36 19.23
C GLU A 46 -1.31 -0.12 20.50
N GLY A 47 -0.74 -1.32 20.44
CA GLY A 47 0.05 -1.86 21.56
C GLY A 47 -0.78 -2.61 22.62
N ALA A 48 -2.05 -2.91 22.36
CA ALA A 48 -2.92 -3.70 23.21
C ALA A 48 -3.70 -4.76 22.38
N ALA A 49 -4.16 -5.82 23.02
CA ALA A 49 -5.00 -6.85 22.41
C ALA A 49 -6.30 -7.04 23.18
N ALA A 50 -7.40 -7.24 22.46
CA ALA A 50 -8.72 -7.55 23.05
C ALA A 50 -9.39 -8.70 22.30
N ILE A 51 -10.27 -9.42 23.01
CA ILE A 51 -11.18 -10.40 22.40
C ILE A 51 -12.53 -9.73 22.20
N ALA A 52 -13.03 -9.73 20.98
CA ALA A 52 -14.33 -9.18 20.61
C ALA A 52 -15.22 -10.22 19.94
N THR A 53 -16.50 -9.91 19.82
CA THR A 53 -17.45 -10.72 19.05
C THR A 53 -17.21 -10.47 17.56
N ALA A 54 -17.19 -11.54 16.78
CA ALA A 54 -17.08 -11.45 15.33
C ALA A 54 -18.28 -10.70 14.73
N PRO A 55 -18.09 -9.82 13.71
CA PRO A 55 -19.17 -9.02 13.14
C PRO A 55 -20.38 -9.82 12.67
N GLY A 56 -20.16 -11.04 12.17
CA GLY A 56 -21.24 -11.94 11.75
C GLY A 56 -22.16 -12.44 12.88
N CYS A 57 -21.75 -12.28 14.14
CA CYS A 57 -22.54 -12.70 15.31
C CYS A 57 -23.29 -11.55 15.99
N GLN A 58 -23.16 -10.32 15.49
CA GLN A 58 -23.76 -9.14 16.10
C GLN A 58 -25.28 -9.27 16.30
N SER A 59 -26.00 -9.71 15.28
CA SER A 59 -27.45 -9.88 15.35
C SER A 59 -27.89 -10.94 16.40
N ALA A 60 -27.10 -11.99 16.59
CA ALA A 60 -27.37 -13.01 17.60
C ALA A 60 -27.16 -12.47 19.02
N VAL A 61 -26.08 -11.69 19.22
CA VAL A 61 -25.78 -11.03 20.50
C VAL A 61 -26.85 -9.99 20.84
N GLU A 62 -27.26 -9.16 19.87
CA GLU A 62 -28.36 -8.19 20.04
C GLU A 62 -29.70 -8.87 20.35
N SER A 63 -29.96 -10.03 19.77
CA SER A 63 -31.17 -10.81 20.03
C SER A 63 -31.18 -11.41 21.45
N TYR A 64 -30.02 -11.87 21.95
CA TYR A 64 -29.89 -12.53 23.24
C TYR A 64 -29.90 -11.54 24.42
N TYR A 65 -29.14 -10.45 24.32
CA TYR A 65 -29.04 -9.46 25.40
C TYR A 65 -30.09 -8.35 25.33
N GLY A 66 -30.95 -8.36 24.32
CA GLY A 66 -31.77 -7.24 23.95
C GLY A 66 -30.92 -6.14 23.36
N ARG A 67 -31.56 -5.17 22.75
CA ARG A 67 -30.83 -3.98 22.29
C ARG A 67 -30.22 -3.31 23.52
N VAL A 68 -28.91 -3.49 23.71
CA VAL A 68 -28.15 -2.65 24.63
C VAL A 68 -28.50 -1.24 24.22
N ARG A 69 -29.01 -0.44 25.15
CA ARG A 69 -29.26 0.99 24.91
C ARG A 69 -27.92 1.70 24.89
N ASP A 70 -27.09 1.41 23.90
CA ASP A 70 -26.07 2.31 23.49
C ASP A 70 -26.80 3.58 23.06
N GLN A 71 -26.59 4.65 23.80
CA GLN A 71 -27.08 5.94 23.39
C GLN A 71 -26.35 6.26 22.08
N LYS A 72 -27.04 5.99 20.96
CA LYS A 72 -26.49 6.30 19.63
C LYS A 72 -25.93 7.70 19.65
N LEU A 73 -24.76 7.89 19.10
CA LEU A 73 -24.24 9.22 18.85
C LEU A 73 -25.25 9.93 17.94
N SER A 74 -25.50 11.21 18.18
CA SER A 74 -26.25 12.03 17.23
C SER A 74 -25.45 12.24 15.96
N ASP A 75 -26.11 12.58 14.85
CA ASP A 75 -25.43 12.87 13.58
C ASP A 75 -24.34 13.93 13.77
N ALA A 76 -24.62 14.99 14.52
CA ALA A 76 -23.64 16.00 14.88
C ALA A 76 -22.44 15.44 15.66
N ALA A 77 -22.64 14.41 16.49
CA ALA A 77 -21.55 13.79 17.22
C ALA A 77 -20.71 12.86 16.32
N TYR A 78 -21.34 12.14 15.38
CA TYR A 78 -20.63 11.37 14.36
C TYR A 78 -19.80 12.26 13.44
N GLU A 79 -20.37 13.39 12.95
CA GLU A 79 -19.64 14.36 12.13
C GLU A 79 -18.43 14.94 12.88
N THR A 80 -18.61 15.36 14.15
CA THR A 80 -17.52 15.91 14.96
C THR A 80 -16.43 14.87 15.20
N LEU A 81 -16.83 13.64 15.52
CA LEU A 81 -15.91 12.52 15.76
C LEU A 81 -15.13 12.17 14.50
N ALA A 82 -15.80 12.18 13.33
CA ALA A 82 -15.12 11.98 12.04
C ALA A 82 -14.11 13.09 11.76
N VAL A 83 -14.48 14.37 11.96
CA VAL A 83 -13.54 15.49 11.79
C VAL A 83 -12.31 15.31 12.69
N ILE A 84 -12.48 14.91 13.95
CA ILE A 84 -11.36 14.65 14.84
C ILE A 84 -10.53 13.47 14.33
N ALA A 85 -11.14 12.34 14.02
CA ALA A 85 -10.46 11.11 13.64
C ALA A 85 -9.60 11.26 12.35
N TYR A 86 -10.08 12.05 11.39
CA TYR A 86 -9.38 12.30 10.14
C TYR A 86 -8.32 13.42 10.21
N ASN A 87 -8.41 14.31 11.23
CA ASN A 87 -7.50 15.45 11.37
C ASN A 87 -6.67 15.42 12.66
N ALA A 88 -6.68 14.31 13.40
CA ALA A 88 -5.97 14.18 14.67
C ALA A 88 -4.44 14.36 14.53
N PRO A 89 -3.78 15.07 15.46
CA PRO A 89 -4.39 15.83 16.55
C PRO A 89 -4.94 17.20 16.09
N ALA A 90 -6.17 17.54 16.48
CA ALA A 90 -6.88 18.76 16.06
C ALA A 90 -7.31 19.62 17.24
N THR A 91 -7.34 20.94 17.05
CA THR A 91 -7.86 21.89 18.05
C THR A 91 -9.37 22.08 17.90
N ARG A 92 -10.06 22.57 18.95
CA ARG A 92 -11.48 22.89 18.90
C ARG A 92 -11.80 23.91 17.79
N ALA A 93 -10.94 24.89 17.57
CA ALA A 93 -11.10 25.88 16.53
C ALA A 93 -11.04 25.28 15.12
N GLU A 94 -10.11 24.34 14.88
CA GLU A 94 -10.02 23.61 13.61
C GLU A 94 -11.27 22.76 13.37
N ILE A 95 -11.79 22.09 14.41
CA ILE A 95 -13.03 21.31 14.32
C ILE A 95 -14.20 22.20 13.98
N GLU A 96 -14.33 23.37 14.62
CA GLU A 96 -15.39 24.33 14.33
C GLU A 96 -15.27 24.90 12.91
N GLN A 97 -14.05 25.18 12.46
CA GLN A 97 -13.80 25.65 11.10
C GLN A 97 -14.29 24.66 10.05
N VAL A 98 -14.01 23.37 10.22
CA VAL A 98 -14.45 22.31 9.31
C VAL A 98 -15.96 22.12 9.36
N ARG A 99 -16.56 22.16 10.56
CA ARG A 99 -18.01 21.95 10.74
C ARG A 99 -18.88 23.17 10.44
N GLY A 100 -18.29 24.37 10.41
CA GLY A 100 -19.00 25.62 10.22
C GLY A 100 -19.93 26.03 11.38
N VAL A 101 -19.91 25.28 12.50
CA VAL A 101 -20.77 25.51 13.69
C VAL A 101 -20.00 25.26 14.96
N ASN A 102 -20.40 25.92 16.07
CA ASN A 102 -19.81 25.66 17.37
C ASN A 102 -19.98 24.21 17.78
N SER A 103 -18.88 23.57 18.15
CA SER A 103 -18.79 22.15 18.44
C SER A 103 -18.38 21.83 19.87
N ASP A 104 -18.14 22.81 20.72
CA ASP A 104 -17.62 22.63 22.08
C ASP A 104 -18.41 21.64 22.91
N SER A 105 -19.74 21.78 22.94
CA SER A 105 -20.60 20.87 23.71
C SER A 105 -20.62 19.44 23.19
N VAL A 106 -20.37 19.27 21.89
CA VAL A 106 -20.30 17.96 21.25
C VAL A 106 -18.94 17.30 21.54
N VAL A 107 -17.86 18.06 21.40
CA VAL A 107 -16.49 17.61 21.76
C VAL A 107 -16.44 17.19 23.22
N GLN A 108 -17.00 18.00 24.12
CA GLN A 108 -17.04 17.68 25.55
C GLN A 108 -17.74 16.34 25.83
N ARG A 109 -18.88 16.09 25.17
CA ARG A 109 -19.60 14.80 25.29
C ARG A 109 -18.81 13.61 24.71
N LEU A 110 -18.05 13.83 23.63
CA LEU A 110 -17.19 12.79 23.07
C LEU A 110 -16.04 12.44 24.04
N ILE A 111 -15.48 13.43 24.73
CA ILE A 111 -14.47 13.24 25.80
C ILE A 111 -15.10 12.48 26.98
N GLU A 112 -16.27 12.88 27.45
CA GLU A 112 -16.99 12.21 28.56
C GLU A 112 -17.35 10.75 28.22
N ARG A 113 -17.56 10.44 26.94
CA ARG A 113 -17.78 9.07 26.46
C ARG A 113 -16.48 8.27 26.25
N GLY A 114 -15.33 8.88 26.46
CA GLY A 114 -14.05 8.23 26.26
C GLY A 114 -13.68 7.98 24.80
N LEU A 115 -14.35 8.61 23.83
CA LEU A 115 -14.04 8.46 22.40
C LEU A 115 -12.98 9.43 21.91
N VAL A 116 -12.82 10.57 22.61
CA VAL A 116 -11.83 11.62 22.34
C VAL A 116 -11.06 11.94 23.61
N ARG A 117 -9.78 12.25 23.48
CA ARG A 117 -8.89 12.67 24.58
C ARG A 117 -8.07 13.89 24.21
N GLU A 118 -7.60 14.63 25.20
CA GLU A 118 -6.60 15.68 25.03
C GLU A 118 -5.20 15.04 25.03
N VAL A 119 -4.40 15.29 23.99
CA VAL A 119 -3.05 14.72 23.83
C VAL A 119 -1.94 15.74 23.98
N GLY A 120 -2.28 17.01 24.17
CA GLY A 120 -1.34 18.10 24.36
C GLY A 120 -2.00 19.47 24.19
N ALA A 121 -1.20 20.50 24.04
CA ALA A 121 -1.65 21.85 23.70
C ALA A 121 -0.67 22.54 22.76
N LEU A 122 -1.18 23.38 21.85
CA LEU A 122 -0.33 24.19 20.98
C LEU A 122 0.33 25.32 21.78
N ASP A 123 1.55 25.68 21.41
CA ASP A 123 2.26 26.82 21.96
C ASP A 123 1.84 28.13 21.24
N LEU A 124 0.56 28.46 21.39
CA LEU A 124 -0.09 29.67 20.84
C LEU A 124 -0.79 30.43 21.98
N PRO A 125 -1.09 31.73 21.78
CA PRO A 125 -1.91 32.49 22.74
C PRO A 125 -3.22 31.76 23.08
N GLY A 126 -3.47 31.51 24.36
CA GLY A 126 -4.60 30.72 24.84
C GLY A 126 -4.32 29.22 24.96
N ARG A 127 -3.15 28.71 24.53
CA ARG A 127 -2.71 27.31 24.62
C ARG A 127 -3.83 26.32 24.29
N PRO A 128 -4.39 26.34 23.07
CA PRO A 128 -5.52 25.47 22.72
C PRO A 128 -5.14 24.00 22.83
N ALA A 129 -6.00 23.22 23.49
CA ALA A 129 -5.80 21.77 23.64
C ALA A 129 -5.87 21.08 22.27
N LEU A 130 -4.98 20.09 22.09
CA LEU A 130 -4.97 19.16 20.97
C LEU A 130 -5.79 17.93 21.32
N LEU A 131 -6.73 17.58 20.48
CA LEU A 131 -7.67 16.48 20.63
C LEU A 131 -7.30 15.34 19.66
N ASP A 132 -7.41 14.13 20.16
CA ASP A 132 -7.20 12.90 19.38
C ASP A 132 -8.25 11.86 19.78
N VAL A 133 -8.48 10.87 18.94
CA VAL A 133 -9.32 9.73 19.28
C VAL A 133 -8.63 8.81 20.28
N THR A 134 -9.42 7.96 20.93
CA THR A 134 -8.92 7.03 21.95
C THR A 134 -8.85 5.59 21.41
N GLU A 135 -8.24 4.69 22.18
CA GLU A 135 -8.30 3.25 21.94
C GLU A 135 -9.74 2.73 21.96
N GLN A 136 -10.59 3.31 22.83
CA GLN A 136 -12.02 2.97 22.89
C GLN A 136 -12.72 3.27 21.55
N PHE A 137 -12.43 4.42 20.94
CA PHE A 137 -12.92 4.73 19.59
C PHE A 137 -12.49 3.65 18.58
N LEU A 138 -11.21 3.28 18.58
CA LEU A 138 -10.71 2.26 17.64
C LEU A 138 -11.43 0.93 17.84
N MET A 139 -11.65 0.52 19.10
CA MET A 139 -12.39 -0.71 19.43
C MET A 139 -13.85 -0.65 19.01
N ASP A 140 -14.54 0.44 19.29
CA ASP A 140 -15.97 0.61 18.98
C ASP A 140 -16.24 0.61 17.48
N PHE A 141 -15.28 1.09 16.67
CA PHE A 141 -15.35 1.13 15.22
C PHE A 141 -14.63 -0.04 14.52
N GLY A 142 -14.06 -0.99 15.27
CA GLY A 142 -13.38 -2.17 14.73
C GLY A 142 -12.09 -1.84 13.96
N LEU A 143 -11.43 -0.72 14.30
CA LEU A 143 -10.20 -0.24 13.70
C LEU A 143 -8.98 -0.70 14.52
N ARG A 144 -7.86 -0.97 13.86
CA ARG A 144 -6.57 -1.24 14.54
C ARG A 144 -5.79 0.04 14.80
N SER A 145 -6.02 1.04 13.97
CA SER A 145 -5.43 2.38 14.07
C SER A 145 -6.28 3.37 13.27
N THR A 146 -6.07 4.67 13.44
CA THR A 146 -6.70 5.73 12.62
C THR A 146 -6.36 5.61 11.13
N ARG A 147 -5.31 4.86 10.77
CA ARG A 147 -4.94 4.58 9.38
C ARG A 147 -5.89 3.61 8.66
N ASP A 148 -6.68 2.86 9.42
CA ASP A 148 -7.69 1.94 8.88
C ASP A 148 -9.01 2.66 8.55
N LEU A 149 -9.11 3.97 8.81
CA LEU A 149 -10.25 4.78 8.40
C LEU A 149 -10.37 4.79 6.87
N PRO A 150 -11.59 4.67 6.31
CA PRO A 150 -11.82 4.75 4.86
C PRO A 150 -11.23 6.03 4.29
N ALA A 151 -10.60 5.96 3.11
CA ALA A 151 -10.14 7.17 2.43
C ALA A 151 -11.35 8.08 2.13
N VAL A 152 -11.31 9.31 2.61
CA VAL A 152 -12.32 10.32 2.25
C VAL A 152 -12.01 10.79 0.83
N ASP A 153 -13.01 10.71 -0.06
CA ASP A 153 -12.85 11.17 -1.43
C ASP A 153 -12.57 12.68 -1.42
N LEU A 154 -11.36 13.08 -1.82
CA LEU A 154 -10.87 14.46 -1.76
C LEU A 154 -11.73 15.47 -2.53
N MET A 155 -12.68 15.01 -3.37
CA MET A 155 -13.62 15.88 -4.06
C MET A 155 -14.59 16.63 -3.13
N MET A 156 -14.77 16.22 -1.88
CA MET A 156 -15.54 16.98 -0.91
C MET A 156 -14.70 18.07 -0.19
N TYR A 157 -13.37 18.00 -0.25
CA TYR A 157 -12.47 18.94 0.43
C TYR A 157 -12.14 20.18 -0.39
N ASP A 158 -12.17 20.11 -1.72
CA ASP A 158 -11.89 21.26 -2.58
C ASP A 158 -12.94 22.38 -2.44
N THR A 159 -14.17 22.03 -2.06
CA THR A 159 -15.24 23.00 -1.78
C THR A 159 -15.07 23.71 -0.43
N VAL A 160 -14.31 23.15 0.51
CA VAL A 160 -14.13 23.76 1.85
C VAL A 160 -12.91 24.67 1.88
N THR A 161 -11.88 24.40 1.08
CA THR A 161 -10.67 25.23 1.00
C THR A 161 -10.86 26.51 0.20
N GLU A 162 -11.84 26.61 -0.71
CA GLU A 162 -12.15 27.84 -1.42
C GLU A 162 -12.80 28.92 -0.54
N PHE A 163 -13.41 28.54 0.59
CA PHE A 163 -14.03 29.49 1.54
C PHE A 163 -13.11 29.97 2.66
N ALA A 164 -11.95 29.35 2.84
CA ALA A 164 -10.95 29.81 3.81
C ALA A 164 -10.07 30.90 3.19
N GLY A 165 -10.50 32.13 3.31
CA GLY A 165 -9.74 33.33 2.92
C GLY A 165 -8.35 33.33 3.57
N LYS A 166 -7.37 33.61 2.75
CA LYS A 166 -5.93 33.80 3.04
C LYS A 166 -5.63 34.28 4.45
N ASN A 167 -5.04 33.43 5.27
CA ASN A 167 -4.44 33.81 6.54
C ASN A 167 -2.93 33.61 6.52
N PRO A 168 -2.14 34.45 7.23
CA PRO A 168 -0.72 34.57 7.00
C PRO A 168 0.08 33.45 7.68
N LYS A 169 0.97 32.87 6.93
CA LYS A 169 2.14 32.08 7.35
C LYS A 169 1.94 31.14 8.55
N GLU A 170 1.31 30.00 8.28
CA GLU A 170 1.54 28.81 9.11
C GLU A 170 3.02 28.38 8.99
N PRO A 171 3.66 27.96 10.13
CA PRO A 171 4.89 27.22 10.03
C PRO A 171 4.56 25.91 9.27
N GLU A 172 5.32 25.63 8.22
CA GLU A 172 5.18 24.43 7.41
C GLU A 172 5.04 23.20 8.32
N ARG A 173 3.83 22.73 8.53
CA ARG A 173 3.59 21.40 9.09
C ARG A 173 4.21 20.41 8.10
N LYS A 174 5.33 19.80 8.46
CA LYS A 174 5.87 18.67 7.71
C LYS A 174 4.77 17.63 7.68
N ALA A 175 4.19 17.38 6.51
CA ALA A 175 3.29 16.26 6.28
C ALA A 175 3.95 15.00 6.86
N PRO A 176 3.18 14.07 7.45
CA PRO A 176 3.74 12.81 7.91
C PRO A 176 4.59 12.22 6.76
N PRO A 177 5.79 11.73 7.05
CA PRO A 177 6.71 11.28 6.01
C PRO A 177 5.97 10.25 5.15
N LYS A 178 5.83 10.54 3.84
CA LYS A 178 5.24 9.60 2.89
C LYS A 178 6.02 8.29 3.00
N PRO A 179 5.35 7.12 2.97
CA PRO A 179 6.06 5.85 2.95
C PRO A 179 7.12 5.84 1.85
N LEU A 180 8.26 5.23 2.13
CA LEU A 180 9.35 5.15 1.17
C LEU A 180 8.92 4.38 -0.08
N VAL A 181 8.98 5.02 -1.23
CA VAL A 181 8.80 4.40 -2.54
C VAL A 181 10.14 4.30 -3.26
N ILE A 182 10.53 3.08 -3.62
CA ILE A 182 11.71 2.82 -4.45
C ILE A 182 11.23 2.37 -5.83
N ALA A 183 11.49 3.16 -6.85
CA ALA A 183 11.13 2.87 -8.23
C ALA A 183 12.27 2.18 -8.97
N ILE A 184 12.01 1.04 -9.61
CA ILE A 184 12.97 0.30 -10.43
C ILE A 184 12.41 0.13 -11.82
N ASP A 185 12.84 0.96 -12.75
CA ASP A 185 12.42 0.94 -14.14
C ASP A 185 13.51 0.37 -15.06
N GLY A 186 13.14 0.07 -16.29
CA GLY A 186 14.07 -0.38 -17.32
C GLY A 186 13.44 -1.38 -18.30
N PRO A 187 14.13 -1.74 -19.37
CA PRO A 187 13.65 -2.63 -20.42
C PRO A 187 13.41 -4.07 -19.94
N SER A 188 12.78 -4.90 -20.77
CA SER A 188 12.56 -6.32 -20.47
C SER A 188 13.89 -7.07 -20.42
N GLY A 189 14.02 -8.04 -19.49
CA GLY A 189 15.23 -8.85 -19.37
C GLY A 189 16.44 -8.16 -18.73
N ALA A 190 16.31 -6.91 -18.26
CA ALA A 190 17.39 -6.18 -17.57
C ALA A 190 17.66 -6.68 -16.12
N GLY A 191 16.95 -7.69 -15.64
CA GLY A 191 17.17 -8.25 -14.30
C GLY A 191 16.41 -7.54 -13.17
N LYS A 192 15.49 -6.61 -13.47
CA LYS A 192 14.74 -5.82 -12.47
C LYS A 192 14.08 -6.67 -11.39
N SER A 193 13.34 -7.73 -11.76
CA SER A 193 12.62 -8.58 -10.82
C SER A 193 13.56 -9.31 -9.86
N THR A 194 14.74 -9.69 -10.33
CA THR A 194 15.76 -10.34 -9.50
C THR A 194 16.33 -9.35 -8.49
N VAL A 195 16.75 -8.17 -8.95
CA VAL A 195 17.33 -7.17 -8.05
C VAL A 195 16.28 -6.58 -7.11
N ALA A 196 15.03 -6.38 -7.56
CA ALA A 196 13.94 -5.89 -6.73
C ALA A 196 13.61 -6.88 -5.59
N ARG A 197 13.60 -8.18 -5.88
CA ARG A 197 13.40 -9.22 -4.86
C ARG A 197 14.55 -9.26 -3.85
N LEU A 198 15.80 -9.26 -4.31
CA LEU A 198 16.97 -9.26 -3.42
C LEU A 198 17.02 -7.98 -2.56
N LEU A 199 16.71 -6.84 -3.14
CA LEU A 199 16.63 -5.58 -2.42
C LEU A 199 15.48 -5.60 -1.38
N SER A 200 14.34 -6.19 -1.73
CA SER A 200 13.20 -6.42 -0.84
C SER A 200 13.58 -7.29 0.35
N GLU A 201 14.29 -8.38 0.10
CA GLU A 201 14.79 -9.29 1.14
C GLU A 201 15.78 -8.57 2.08
N HIS A 202 16.69 -7.76 1.50
CA HIS A 202 17.71 -7.03 2.28
C HIS A 202 17.12 -5.91 3.13
N LEU A 203 16.19 -5.12 2.58
CA LEU A 203 15.60 -3.96 3.27
C LEU A 203 14.37 -4.29 4.11
N GLY A 204 13.85 -5.51 4.04
CA GLY A 204 12.59 -5.88 4.69
C GLY A 204 11.36 -5.15 4.12
N ILE A 205 11.48 -4.51 2.95
CA ILE A 205 10.41 -3.75 2.27
C ILE A 205 9.75 -4.65 1.22
N LEU A 206 8.43 -4.59 1.11
CA LEU A 206 7.68 -5.39 0.14
C LEU A 206 7.96 -4.93 -1.30
N CYS A 207 7.94 -5.89 -2.23
CA CYS A 207 8.15 -5.64 -3.66
C CYS A 207 6.89 -5.91 -4.46
N LEU A 208 6.55 -4.99 -5.38
CA LEU A 208 5.43 -5.08 -6.32
C LEU A 208 5.94 -5.21 -7.76
N ASP A 209 5.71 -6.37 -8.38
CA ASP A 209 5.82 -6.59 -9.83
C ASP A 209 4.57 -5.99 -10.51
N THR A 210 4.68 -4.76 -11.00
CA THR A 210 3.55 -4.13 -11.69
C THR A 210 3.21 -4.81 -13.01
N GLY A 211 4.19 -5.44 -13.65
CA GLY A 211 3.98 -6.24 -14.86
C GLY A 211 3.04 -7.43 -14.63
N ALA A 212 3.05 -8.01 -13.42
CA ALA A 212 2.10 -9.08 -13.06
C ALA A 212 0.64 -8.60 -13.10
N MET A 213 0.38 -7.35 -12.70
CA MET A 213 -0.96 -6.76 -12.75
C MET A 213 -1.47 -6.68 -14.19
N TYR A 214 -0.67 -6.14 -15.12
CA TYR A 214 -1.04 -6.07 -16.54
C TYR A 214 -1.17 -7.47 -17.16
N ARG A 215 -0.31 -8.43 -16.78
CA ARG A 215 -0.43 -9.82 -17.23
C ARG A 215 -1.73 -10.48 -16.75
N ALA A 216 -2.15 -10.20 -15.52
CA ALA A 216 -3.40 -10.72 -14.98
C ALA A 216 -4.63 -10.16 -15.73
N LEU A 217 -4.66 -8.86 -16.02
CA LEU A 217 -5.72 -8.26 -16.84
C LEU A 217 -5.70 -8.79 -18.28
N GLY A 218 -4.52 -8.89 -18.89
CA GLY A 218 -4.38 -9.47 -20.24
C GLY A 218 -4.83 -10.92 -20.30
N TYR A 219 -4.47 -11.73 -19.30
CA TYR A 219 -4.92 -13.12 -19.20
C TYR A 219 -6.44 -13.22 -18.98
N LYS A 220 -7.04 -12.35 -18.15
CA LYS A 220 -8.50 -12.28 -18.00
C LYS A 220 -9.17 -11.98 -19.34
N ALA A 221 -8.67 -10.99 -20.10
CA ALA A 221 -9.20 -10.65 -21.42
C ALA A 221 -9.16 -11.86 -22.38
N LEU A 222 -8.01 -12.54 -22.47
CA LEU A 222 -7.88 -13.75 -23.32
C LEU A 222 -8.84 -14.86 -22.87
N ARG A 223 -8.95 -15.11 -21.55
CA ARG A 223 -9.83 -16.15 -20.99
C ARG A 223 -11.31 -15.88 -21.26
N THR A 224 -11.69 -14.61 -21.33
CA THR A 224 -13.06 -14.18 -21.66
C THR A 224 -13.30 -13.99 -23.16
N GLY A 225 -12.30 -14.30 -23.99
CA GLY A 225 -12.42 -14.20 -25.46
C GLY A 225 -12.41 -12.75 -25.98
N LEU A 226 -11.91 -11.80 -25.17
CA LEU A 226 -11.79 -10.41 -25.57
C LEU A 226 -10.43 -10.16 -26.23
N GLU A 227 -10.42 -9.30 -27.24
CA GLU A 227 -9.19 -8.82 -27.86
C GLU A 227 -8.52 -7.78 -26.92
N PRO A 228 -7.26 -8.01 -26.46
CA PRO A 228 -6.59 -7.10 -25.53
C PRO A 228 -6.39 -5.66 -26.03
N SER A 229 -6.46 -5.43 -27.34
CA SER A 229 -6.35 -4.11 -27.96
C SER A 229 -7.70 -3.38 -28.11
N ASP A 230 -8.83 -4.05 -27.87
CA ASP A 230 -10.17 -3.44 -27.93
C ASP A 230 -10.46 -2.62 -26.66
N ALA A 231 -10.29 -1.31 -26.78
CA ALA A 231 -10.42 -0.39 -25.65
C ALA A 231 -11.82 -0.38 -24.99
N GLU A 232 -12.90 -0.58 -25.78
CA GLU A 232 -14.27 -0.53 -25.25
C GLU A 232 -14.65 -1.85 -24.56
N ALA A 233 -14.29 -2.98 -25.17
CA ALA A 233 -14.48 -4.29 -24.54
C ALA A 233 -13.70 -4.38 -23.22
N ILE A 234 -12.45 -3.91 -23.22
CA ILE A 234 -11.61 -3.90 -22.01
C ILE A 234 -12.14 -2.92 -20.96
N ARG A 235 -12.66 -1.76 -21.34
CA ARG A 235 -13.31 -0.84 -20.39
C ARG A 235 -14.48 -1.51 -19.68
N THR A 236 -15.32 -2.22 -20.42
CA THR A 236 -16.48 -2.95 -19.88
C THR A 236 -16.01 -4.05 -18.92
N MET A 237 -15.01 -4.83 -19.32
CA MET A 237 -14.42 -5.86 -18.47
C MET A 237 -13.87 -5.27 -17.15
N LEU A 238 -13.17 -4.13 -17.21
CA LEU A 238 -12.57 -3.50 -16.03
C LEU A 238 -13.61 -2.95 -15.06
N ALA A 239 -14.79 -2.53 -15.52
CA ALA A 239 -15.87 -2.06 -14.67
C ALA A 239 -16.40 -3.16 -13.72
N GLU A 240 -16.25 -4.43 -14.13
CA GLU A 240 -16.67 -5.62 -13.37
C GLU A 240 -15.46 -6.38 -12.77
N THR A 241 -14.25 -5.81 -12.85
CA THR A 241 -13.03 -6.48 -12.39
C THR A 241 -12.66 -5.99 -10.99
N ASP A 242 -12.50 -6.92 -10.07
CA ASP A 242 -11.86 -6.68 -8.77
C ASP A 242 -10.46 -7.28 -8.78
N MET A 243 -9.43 -6.42 -8.66
CA MET A 243 -8.04 -6.86 -8.55
C MET A 243 -7.49 -6.54 -7.18
N THR A 244 -7.02 -7.56 -6.50
CA THR A 244 -6.36 -7.46 -5.20
C THR A 244 -4.93 -7.99 -5.29
N ILE A 245 -3.99 -7.27 -4.67
CA ILE A 245 -2.60 -7.69 -4.57
C ILE A 245 -2.34 -8.13 -3.12
N ASP A 246 -2.03 -9.40 -2.94
CA ASP A 246 -1.63 -9.94 -1.64
C ASP A 246 -0.10 -10.05 -1.57
N LEU A 247 0.49 -9.37 -0.61
CA LEU A 247 1.93 -9.34 -0.33
C LEU A 247 2.26 -9.96 1.05
N SER A 248 1.29 -10.61 1.71
CA SER A 248 1.41 -11.09 3.09
C SER A 248 2.55 -12.10 3.29
N ASP A 249 2.79 -12.96 2.31
CA ASP A 249 3.83 -13.99 2.35
C ASP A 249 5.18 -13.53 1.74
N ARG A 250 5.38 -12.22 1.56
CA ARG A 250 6.51 -11.62 0.81
C ARG A 250 6.63 -12.10 -0.65
N VAL A 251 5.69 -12.87 -1.12
CA VAL A 251 5.53 -13.29 -2.52
C VAL A 251 4.24 -12.71 -3.02
N GLN A 252 4.33 -11.90 -4.06
CA GLN A 252 3.14 -11.30 -4.65
C GLN A 252 2.19 -12.36 -5.20
N LYS A 253 0.94 -12.34 -4.73
CA LYS A 253 -0.18 -13.00 -5.38
C LYS A 253 -1.07 -11.94 -6.01
N THR A 254 -1.42 -12.14 -7.27
CA THR A 254 -2.29 -11.24 -8.01
C THR A 254 -3.64 -11.93 -8.16
N LEU A 255 -4.62 -11.47 -7.39
CA LEU A 255 -5.98 -12.01 -7.43
C LEU A 255 -6.83 -11.14 -8.37
N VAL A 256 -7.63 -11.78 -9.20
CA VAL A 256 -8.64 -11.13 -10.05
C VAL A 256 -9.97 -11.84 -9.83
N ASP A 257 -10.98 -11.08 -9.41
CA ASP A 257 -12.30 -11.60 -9.07
C ASP A 257 -12.25 -12.75 -8.01
N GLY A 258 -11.29 -12.62 -7.06
CA GLY A 258 -11.06 -13.61 -6.01
C GLY A 258 -10.23 -14.84 -6.43
N GLU A 259 -9.87 -14.99 -7.71
CA GLU A 259 -9.04 -16.09 -8.22
C GLU A 259 -7.55 -15.67 -8.28
N ASP A 260 -6.64 -16.49 -7.75
CA ASP A 260 -5.19 -16.25 -7.85
C ASP A 260 -4.71 -16.53 -9.28
N MET A 261 -4.37 -15.45 -9.99
CA MET A 261 -3.86 -15.50 -11.36
C MET A 261 -2.37 -15.78 -11.45
N THR A 262 -1.64 -15.73 -10.34
CA THR A 262 -0.17 -15.84 -10.29
C THR A 262 0.38 -17.07 -11.02
N PRO A 263 -0.24 -18.26 -10.94
CA PRO A 263 0.25 -19.44 -11.67
C PRO A 263 0.10 -19.36 -13.19
N TYR A 264 -0.85 -18.55 -13.68
CA TYR A 264 -1.24 -18.52 -15.10
C TYR A 264 -0.61 -17.39 -15.92
N ILE A 265 -0.09 -16.36 -15.26
CA ILE A 265 0.34 -15.11 -15.91
C ILE A 265 1.81 -15.07 -16.35
N ARG A 266 2.56 -16.16 -16.18
CA ARG A 266 3.98 -16.26 -16.61
C ARG A 266 4.16 -16.95 -17.95
N THR A 267 3.18 -16.81 -18.85
CA THR A 267 3.22 -17.38 -20.21
C THR A 267 3.58 -16.32 -21.26
N PRO A 268 4.07 -16.73 -22.43
CA PRO A 268 4.30 -15.82 -23.56
C PRO A 268 3.03 -15.09 -23.98
N GLU A 269 1.87 -15.79 -24.00
CA GLU A 269 0.56 -15.23 -24.37
C GLU A 269 0.14 -14.12 -23.39
N ALA A 270 0.20 -14.38 -22.08
CA ALA A 270 -0.09 -13.38 -21.06
C ALA A 270 0.86 -12.18 -21.14
N SER A 271 2.12 -12.40 -21.53
CA SER A 271 3.11 -11.33 -21.71
C SER A 271 2.82 -10.47 -22.93
N ARG A 272 2.34 -11.03 -24.03
CA ARG A 272 1.88 -10.28 -25.21
C ARG A 272 0.62 -9.49 -24.89
N ALA A 273 -0.40 -10.12 -24.33
CA ALA A 273 -1.63 -9.47 -23.92
C ALA A 273 -1.39 -8.32 -22.93
N ALA A 274 -0.42 -8.47 -22.01
CA ALA A 274 -0.01 -7.39 -21.10
C ALA A 274 0.59 -6.19 -21.84
N SER A 275 1.35 -6.43 -22.91
CA SER A 275 1.92 -5.36 -23.73
C SER A 275 0.81 -4.56 -24.41
N ASP A 276 -0.16 -5.26 -25.02
CA ASP A 276 -1.27 -4.64 -25.73
C ASP A 276 -2.20 -3.87 -24.76
N ILE A 277 -2.65 -4.52 -23.68
CA ILE A 277 -3.57 -3.90 -22.71
C ILE A 277 -2.93 -2.70 -21.99
N SER A 278 -1.61 -2.71 -21.82
CA SER A 278 -0.89 -1.60 -21.16
C SER A 278 -0.80 -0.33 -22.01
N THR A 279 -1.15 -0.39 -23.30
CA THR A 279 -1.27 0.78 -24.17
C THR A 279 -2.59 1.53 -23.94
N LEU A 280 -3.59 0.87 -23.34
CA LEU A 280 -4.91 1.43 -23.09
C LEU A 280 -4.92 2.31 -21.85
N PRO A 281 -5.30 3.60 -21.95
CA PRO A 281 -5.34 4.49 -20.81
C PRO A 281 -6.18 3.95 -19.63
N VAL A 282 -7.35 3.37 -19.92
CA VAL A 282 -8.25 2.82 -18.88
C VAL A 282 -7.59 1.72 -18.04
N CYS A 283 -6.76 0.86 -18.65
CA CYS A 283 -6.01 -0.16 -17.92
C CYS A 283 -4.90 0.43 -17.07
N ARG A 284 -4.25 1.46 -17.60
CA ARG A 284 -3.20 2.16 -16.86
C ARG A 284 -3.79 2.85 -15.64
N ASP A 285 -4.87 3.61 -15.80
CA ASP A 285 -5.52 4.31 -14.70
C ASP A 285 -5.97 3.32 -13.62
N TYR A 286 -6.53 2.18 -14.02
CA TYR A 286 -6.92 1.10 -13.12
C TYR A 286 -5.73 0.56 -12.31
N CYS A 287 -4.63 0.17 -12.99
CA CYS A 287 -3.45 -0.37 -12.31
C CYS A 287 -2.73 0.68 -11.46
N VAL A 288 -2.57 1.91 -11.97
CA VAL A 288 -1.87 3.00 -11.27
C VAL A 288 -2.60 3.39 -9.99
N ARG A 289 -3.93 3.41 -10.00
CA ARG A 289 -4.73 3.64 -8.79
C ARG A 289 -4.39 2.64 -7.70
N ILE A 290 -4.38 1.33 -8.01
CA ILE A 290 -4.05 0.26 -7.05
C ILE A 290 -2.60 0.40 -6.55
N GLN A 291 -1.65 0.67 -7.45
CA GLN A 291 -0.24 0.85 -7.09
C GLN A 291 -0.04 2.02 -6.12
N ARG A 292 -0.69 3.15 -6.40
CA ARG A 292 -0.63 4.33 -5.53
C ARG A 292 -1.28 4.08 -4.18
N GLU A 293 -2.42 3.41 -4.16
CA GLU A 293 -3.12 3.05 -2.92
C GLU A 293 -2.25 2.14 -2.04
N LEU A 294 -1.62 1.11 -2.59
CA LEU A 294 -0.71 0.23 -1.85
C LEU A 294 0.47 1.02 -1.23
N ALA A 295 1.05 1.95 -1.98
CA ALA A 295 2.17 2.76 -1.51
C ALA A 295 1.80 3.80 -0.44
N THR A 296 0.52 4.09 -0.22
CA THR A 296 0.11 4.94 0.92
C THR A 296 0.12 4.21 2.25
N ARG A 297 0.06 2.89 2.22
CA ARG A 297 -0.10 2.05 3.41
C ARG A 297 1.23 1.60 4.02
N GLN A 298 2.28 1.50 3.22
CA GLN A 298 3.57 0.95 3.64
C GLN A 298 4.70 1.31 2.68
N PRO A 299 5.98 1.24 3.10
CA PRO A 299 7.13 1.31 2.20
C PRO A 299 7.03 0.24 1.12
N LEU A 300 7.39 0.59 -0.13
CA LEU A 300 7.19 -0.30 -1.27
C LEU A 300 8.30 -0.14 -2.31
N ILE A 301 8.83 -1.25 -2.78
CA ILE A 301 9.66 -1.32 -3.98
C ILE A 301 8.73 -1.66 -5.14
N LEU A 302 8.73 -0.86 -6.19
CA LEU A 302 7.95 -1.14 -7.40
C LEU A 302 8.88 -1.33 -8.58
N GLU A 303 8.69 -2.43 -9.30
CA GLU A 303 9.36 -2.66 -10.56
C GLU A 303 8.41 -2.50 -11.75
N GLY A 304 8.90 -1.83 -12.80
CA GLY A 304 8.07 -1.56 -13.97
C GLY A 304 8.83 -1.01 -15.17
N ARG A 305 8.18 -0.06 -15.86
CA ARG A 305 8.67 0.62 -17.05
C ARG A 305 8.66 2.13 -16.91
N ASP A 306 7.80 2.63 -16.05
CA ASP A 306 7.42 4.03 -15.93
C ASP A 306 7.06 4.41 -14.49
N ILE A 307 7.57 3.65 -13.53
CA ILE A 307 7.28 3.88 -12.11
C ILE A 307 7.79 5.26 -11.69
N GLY A 308 9.07 5.57 -11.97
CA GLY A 308 9.70 6.83 -11.60
C GLY A 308 9.36 8.02 -12.50
N THR A 309 8.65 7.79 -13.63
CA THR A 309 8.28 8.86 -14.57
C THR A 309 6.80 9.20 -14.57
N TYR A 310 5.93 8.22 -14.29
CA TYR A 310 4.48 8.36 -14.38
C TYR A 310 3.74 7.96 -13.12
N VAL A 311 4.06 6.79 -12.55
CA VAL A 311 3.32 6.27 -11.39
C VAL A 311 3.68 7.05 -10.12
N PHE A 312 4.97 7.22 -9.86
CA PHE A 312 5.54 7.95 -8.72
C PHE A 312 6.64 8.91 -9.18
N PRO A 313 6.29 9.99 -9.87
CA PRO A 313 7.28 10.97 -10.33
C PRO A 313 8.04 11.65 -9.18
N ASP A 314 7.45 11.65 -7.98
CA ASP A 314 8.05 12.21 -6.76
C ASP A 314 8.71 11.13 -5.87
N ALA A 315 8.89 9.89 -6.37
CA ALA A 315 9.58 8.85 -5.60
C ALA A 315 10.98 9.32 -5.19
N PRO A 316 11.35 9.20 -3.90
CA PRO A 316 12.64 9.71 -3.42
C PRO A 316 13.84 8.92 -3.96
N VAL A 317 13.62 7.66 -4.34
CA VAL A 317 14.66 6.78 -4.87
C VAL A 317 14.18 6.18 -6.19
N LYS A 318 14.96 6.41 -7.25
CA LYS A 318 14.65 5.90 -8.59
C LYS A 318 15.88 5.28 -9.21
N PHE A 319 15.70 4.06 -9.71
CA PHE A 319 16.71 3.35 -10.48
C PHE A 319 16.22 3.05 -11.89
N PHE A 320 17.11 3.09 -12.84
CA PHE A 320 16.88 2.63 -14.19
C PHE A 320 17.90 1.55 -14.51
N VAL A 321 17.44 0.28 -14.47
CA VAL A 321 18.30 -0.90 -14.70
C VAL A 321 18.28 -1.23 -16.18
N THR A 322 19.44 -1.33 -16.80
CA THR A 322 19.60 -1.66 -18.22
C THR A 322 20.64 -2.76 -18.42
N ALA A 323 20.68 -3.31 -19.61
CA ALA A 323 21.74 -4.16 -20.15
C ALA A 323 21.63 -4.16 -21.69
N SER A 324 22.68 -4.58 -22.38
CA SER A 324 22.61 -4.68 -23.86
C SER A 324 21.53 -5.64 -24.32
N PRO A 325 20.93 -5.45 -25.51
CA PRO A 325 19.91 -6.33 -26.04
C PRO A 325 20.34 -7.80 -26.07
N GLU A 326 21.59 -8.09 -26.39
CA GLU A 326 22.15 -9.44 -26.47
C GLU A 326 22.19 -10.11 -25.11
N VAL A 327 22.66 -9.38 -24.08
CA VAL A 327 22.69 -9.89 -22.70
C VAL A 327 21.28 -10.17 -22.18
N ARG A 328 20.33 -9.30 -22.46
CA ARG A 328 18.94 -9.45 -22.06
C ARG A 328 18.27 -10.64 -22.78
N ALA A 329 18.54 -10.81 -24.08
CA ALA A 329 18.04 -11.93 -24.86
C ALA A 329 18.64 -13.26 -24.37
N ALA A 330 19.94 -13.32 -24.08
CA ALA A 330 20.56 -14.50 -23.50
C ALA A 330 19.97 -14.91 -22.14
N ARG A 331 19.68 -13.93 -21.27
CA ARG A 331 19.00 -14.16 -19.99
C ARG A 331 17.58 -14.70 -20.21
N ARG A 332 16.82 -14.08 -21.12
CA ARG A 332 15.47 -14.51 -21.47
C ARG A 332 15.41 -15.90 -22.08
N MET A 333 16.39 -16.23 -22.92
CA MET A 333 16.53 -17.55 -23.52
C MET A 333 16.65 -18.65 -22.44
N LYS A 334 17.51 -18.44 -21.44
CA LYS A 334 17.66 -19.35 -20.28
C LYS A 334 16.36 -19.54 -19.51
N ASP A 335 15.55 -18.50 -19.36
CA ASP A 335 14.26 -18.57 -18.66
C ASP A 335 13.23 -19.38 -19.48
N LEU A 336 13.22 -19.21 -20.81
CA LEU A 336 12.35 -19.95 -21.73
C LEU A 336 12.75 -21.43 -21.79
N GLU A 337 14.05 -21.73 -21.83
CA GLU A 337 14.57 -23.11 -21.77
C GLU A 337 14.12 -23.84 -20.50
N LYS A 338 14.21 -23.17 -19.34
CA LYS A 338 13.73 -23.72 -18.06
C LYS A 338 12.20 -23.95 -18.06
N ALA A 339 11.46 -23.14 -18.79
CA ALA A 339 10.01 -23.30 -18.97
C ALA A 339 9.63 -24.34 -20.05
N GLY A 340 10.61 -24.99 -20.69
CA GLY A 340 10.40 -25.99 -21.72
C GLY A 340 9.97 -25.41 -23.08
N VAL A 341 10.18 -24.11 -23.30
CA VAL A 341 9.84 -23.44 -24.57
C VAL A 341 11.04 -23.54 -25.52
N THR A 342 10.83 -24.11 -26.71
CA THR A 342 11.84 -24.18 -27.74
C THR A 342 11.76 -22.94 -28.63
N THR A 343 12.84 -22.16 -28.69
CA THR A 343 12.96 -20.93 -29.49
C THR A 343 14.45 -20.70 -29.83
N THR A 344 14.75 -19.74 -30.67
CA THR A 344 16.12 -19.33 -31.00
C THR A 344 16.47 -18.00 -30.38
N LEU A 345 17.77 -17.76 -30.14
CA LEU A 345 18.25 -16.48 -29.60
C LEU A 345 17.86 -15.31 -30.49
N GLU A 346 17.86 -15.48 -31.81
CA GLU A 346 17.49 -14.47 -32.78
C GLU A 346 16.00 -14.12 -32.71
N GLU A 347 15.13 -15.12 -32.51
CA GLU A 347 13.70 -14.90 -32.29
C GLU A 347 13.45 -14.14 -30.98
N VAL A 348 14.10 -14.55 -29.90
CA VAL A 348 13.98 -13.89 -28.60
C VAL A 348 14.46 -12.43 -28.67
N LEU A 349 15.59 -12.19 -29.35
CA LEU A 349 16.14 -10.83 -29.52
C LEU A 349 15.15 -9.96 -30.30
N ARG A 350 14.63 -10.44 -31.41
CA ARG A 350 13.65 -9.73 -32.24
C ARG A 350 12.37 -9.39 -31.47
N GLU A 351 11.82 -10.36 -30.75
CA GLU A 351 10.62 -10.13 -29.92
C GLU A 351 10.87 -9.11 -28.82
N MET A 352 12.04 -9.14 -28.20
CA MET A 352 12.40 -8.18 -27.16
C MET A 352 12.61 -6.77 -27.70
N GLU A 353 13.26 -6.61 -28.84
CA GLU A 353 13.45 -5.30 -29.50
C GLU A 353 12.10 -4.72 -29.95
N GLU A 354 11.20 -5.52 -30.49
CA GLU A 354 9.87 -5.08 -30.87
C GLU A 354 9.09 -4.59 -29.65
N ARG A 355 9.15 -5.33 -28.56
CA ARG A 355 8.50 -4.95 -27.30
C ARG A 355 9.10 -3.68 -26.70
N ASP A 356 10.42 -3.56 -26.69
CA ASP A 356 11.10 -2.35 -26.19
C ASP A 356 10.75 -1.12 -27.04
N ARG A 357 10.63 -1.30 -28.37
CA ARG A 357 10.18 -0.25 -29.28
C ARG A 357 8.73 0.16 -29.00
N GLN A 358 7.83 -0.82 -28.78
CA GLN A 358 6.45 -0.57 -28.39
C GLN A 358 6.38 0.16 -27.05
N ASP A 359 7.14 -0.31 -26.03
CA ASP A 359 7.17 0.27 -24.68
C ASP A 359 7.72 1.72 -24.71
N ALA A 360 8.74 1.99 -25.51
CA ALA A 360 9.34 3.33 -25.65
C ALA A 360 8.49 4.28 -26.54
N GLY A 361 7.74 3.73 -27.49
CA GLY A 361 6.90 4.50 -28.43
C GLY A 361 5.51 4.86 -27.90
N ARG A 362 5.15 4.48 -26.67
CA ARG A 362 3.84 4.79 -26.08
C ARG A 362 3.62 6.30 -25.98
N LYS A 363 2.43 6.76 -26.37
CA LYS A 363 2.02 8.15 -26.19
C LYS A 363 1.86 8.51 -24.69
N LEU A 364 1.38 7.56 -23.90
CA LEU A 364 1.20 7.69 -22.46
C LEU A 364 2.23 6.82 -21.74
N ALA A 365 3.00 7.42 -20.84
CA ALA A 365 3.98 6.76 -20.00
C ALA A 365 4.98 5.85 -20.77
N PRO A 366 5.76 6.39 -21.71
CA PRO A 366 6.79 5.63 -22.41
C PRO A 366 7.87 5.14 -21.45
N THR A 367 8.48 4.00 -21.76
CA THR A 367 9.67 3.55 -21.02
C THR A 367 10.84 4.50 -21.28
N LYS A 368 11.14 5.32 -20.31
CA LYS A 368 12.29 6.23 -20.31
C LYS A 368 12.85 6.38 -18.91
N ARG A 369 14.15 6.67 -18.84
CA ARG A 369 14.77 7.00 -17.56
C ARG A 369 14.20 8.33 -17.05
N ALA A 370 13.80 8.40 -15.78
CA ALA A 370 13.52 9.67 -15.12
C ALA A 370 14.81 10.48 -14.97
N ASP A 371 14.73 11.80 -15.02
CA ASP A 371 15.90 12.67 -15.01
C ASP A 371 16.74 12.53 -13.74
N ASP A 372 16.06 12.24 -12.61
CA ASP A 372 16.66 12.01 -11.29
C ASP A 372 16.90 10.51 -10.98
N ALA A 373 16.67 9.62 -11.94
CA ALA A 373 16.93 8.19 -11.76
C ALA A 373 18.41 7.84 -11.97
N ILE A 374 18.93 7.03 -11.08
CA ILE A 374 20.29 6.47 -11.19
C ILE A 374 20.23 5.30 -12.17
N GLN A 375 21.01 5.42 -13.23
CA GLN A 375 21.14 4.34 -14.21
C GLN A 375 22.18 3.32 -13.77
N ILE A 376 21.82 2.05 -13.83
CA ILE A 376 22.70 0.91 -13.51
C ILE A 376 22.71 -0.03 -14.73
N ASP A 377 23.87 -0.24 -15.31
CA ASP A 377 24.06 -1.25 -16.34
C ASP A 377 24.39 -2.60 -15.65
N SER A 378 23.45 -3.52 -15.74
CA SER A 378 23.55 -4.84 -15.15
C SER A 378 24.24 -5.87 -16.06
N GLY A 379 24.78 -5.44 -17.21
CA GLY A 379 25.29 -6.33 -18.26
C GLY A 379 26.36 -7.30 -17.74
N GLU A 380 27.39 -6.78 -17.11
CA GLU A 380 28.54 -7.53 -16.60
C GLU A 380 28.50 -7.76 -15.08
N MET A 381 27.49 -7.22 -14.39
CA MET A 381 27.35 -7.33 -12.95
C MET A 381 26.47 -8.52 -12.55
N SER A 382 26.81 -9.14 -11.42
CA SER A 382 25.90 -10.02 -10.71
C SER A 382 24.74 -9.26 -10.10
N ALA A 383 23.63 -9.94 -9.82
CA ALA A 383 22.49 -9.31 -9.17
C ALA A 383 22.83 -8.75 -7.77
N PHE A 384 23.77 -9.36 -7.06
CA PHE A 384 24.24 -8.90 -5.75
C PHE A 384 25.00 -7.59 -5.85
N GLU A 385 25.94 -7.47 -6.81
CA GLU A 385 26.66 -6.21 -7.03
C GLU A 385 25.73 -5.06 -7.39
N VAL A 386 24.71 -5.31 -8.20
CA VAL A 386 23.68 -4.31 -8.51
C VAL A 386 22.91 -3.89 -7.25
N VAL A 387 22.55 -4.84 -6.39
CA VAL A 387 21.82 -4.58 -5.13
C VAL A 387 22.71 -3.81 -4.16
N ASP A 388 23.99 -4.12 -4.04
CA ASP A 388 24.93 -3.39 -3.18
C ASP A 388 25.00 -1.92 -3.58
N ILE A 389 25.11 -1.62 -4.89
CA ILE A 389 25.07 -0.26 -5.41
C ILE A 389 23.75 0.43 -5.05
N MET A 390 22.62 -0.27 -5.20
CA MET A 390 21.30 0.29 -4.85
C MET A 390 21.20 0.63 -3.37
N ILE A 391 21.71 -0.24 -2.49
CA ILE A 391 21.71 -0.03 -1.03
C ILE A 391 22.54 1.19 -0.65
N ASP A 392 23.73 1.34 -1.23
CA ASP A 392 24.59 2.49 -0.95
C ASP A 392 23.92 3.81 -1.34
N VAL A 393 23.26 3.84 -2.50
CA VAL A 393 22.49 5.00 -2.95
C VAL A 393 21.31 5.31 -2.01
N ILE A 394 20.56 4.29 -1.59
CA ILE A 394 19.43 4.46 -0.68
C ILE A 394 19.90 5.03 0.65
N ARG A 395 20.97 4.47 1.23
CA ARG A 395 21.58 4.97 2.48
C ARG A 395 22.11 6.39 2.37
N GLN A 396 22.68 6.75 1.23
CA GLN A 396 23.12 8.12 0.99
C GLN A 396 21.94 9.09 0.96
N LYS A 397 20.88 8.75 0.23
CA LYS A 397 19.65 9.57 0.15
C LYS A 397 18.92 9.69 1.48
N GLU A 398 18.93 8.67 2.32
CA GLU A 398 18.41 8.76 3.68
C GLU A 398 19.16 9.80 4.52
N LYS A 399 20.48 9.82 4.42
CA LYS A 399 21.32 10.80 5.15
C LYS A 399 21.07 12.23 4.67
N GLU A 400 20.85 12.41 3.36
CA GLU A 400 20.64 13.73 2.77
C GLU A 400 19.25 14.32 3.09
N GLN A 401 18.21 13.47 3.20
CA GLN A 401 16.84 13.98 3.26
C GLN A 401 16.20 13.94 4.67
N GLN A 402 16.76 13.25 5.67
CA GLN A 402 16.15 13.05 7.02
C GLN A 402 14.63 12.75 7.02
N THR A 403 14.03 12.46 5.86
CA THR A 403 12.60 12.53 5.58
C THR A 403 11.93 11.16 5.55
N TYR A 404 12.70 10.09 5.43
CA TYR A 404 12.21 8.71 5.48
C TYR A 404 13.22 7.83 6.21
N ARG A 405 12.73 6.81 6.90
CA ARG A 405 13.57 5.81 7.57
C ARG A 405 13.27 4.44 6.97
N ILE A 406 14.32 3.69 6.65
CA ILE A 406 14.19 2.25 6.40
C ILE A 406 13.94 1.58 7.75
N PRO A 407 13.07 0.55 7.84
CA PRO A 407 12.97 -0.28 9.04
C PRO A 407 14.38 -0.77 9.41
N GLN A 408 14.82 -0.54 10.65
CA GLN A 408 16.14 -1.01 11.07
C GLN A 408 16.14 -2.53 11.04
N GLU A 409 17.12 -3.13 10.33
CA GLU A 409 17.40 -4.55 10.44
C GLU A 409 17.69 -4.89 11.89
N ASN A 410 17.05 -5.93 12.40
CA ASN A 410 17.59 -6.69 13.50
C ASN A 410 18.89 -7.33 13.00
N ALA A 411 20.00 -6.64 13.20
CA ALA A 411 21.33 -7.21 13.06
C ALA A 411 21.47 -8.30 14.13
N GLY A 412 21.06 -9.50 13.79
CA GLY A 412 21.44 -10.68 14.56
C GLY A 412 22.96 -10.83 14.48
N PRO A 413 23.63 -11.25 15.57
CA PRO A 413 25.06 -11.39 15.56
C PRO A 413 25.46 -12.50 14.59
N HIS A 414 26.30 -12.15 13.63
CA HIS A 414 27.10 -13.15 12.92
C HIS A 414 28.13 -13.72 13.90
N GLU A 415 27.91 -14.92 14.37
CA GLU A 415 28.96 -15.88 14.79
C GLU A 415 28.94 -17.08 13.86
#